data_40e81b7bae4d8b342b1604684dc97ec4
#
_entry.id   40e81b7bae4d8b342b1604684dc97ec4
#
_cell.length_a   1.000
_cell.length_b   1.000
_cell.length_c   1.000
_cell.angle_alpha   90.00
_cell.angle_beta   90.00
_cell.angle_gamma   90.00
#
_symmetry.space_group_name_H-M   'P 1'
#
loop_
_entity.id
_entity.type
_entity.pdbx_description
1 polymer ?
#
loop_
_entity_poly.entity_id
_entity_poly.type
_entity_poly.pdbx_seq_one_letter_code
_entity_poly.pdbx_strand_id
1 'polypeptide(L)'
;MKQSLYLETSVVGAYLDNGEPFRRDLTIRWWEHELSEYQSFSSILVQRELERVAEPHRTGYLKLIKPLENLELVEEVAILADGYIARGIFHRKFIADALHVAIASYYKIDYLVTWNFGHLANVRKQARIKLFNTAAGFFSPVIVTPEFLVHS
;
A
#
# COMPACT_ATOMS: atom_id res chain seq x y z
N MET A 1 -3.43 -5.78 -21.14
CA MET A 1 -3.28 -6.30 -19.76
C MET A 1 -3.56 -5.21 -18.75
N LYS A 2 -4.23 -5.57 -17.67
CA LYS A 2 -4.48 -4.63 -16.58
C LYS A 2 -3.20 -4.36 -15.81
N GLN A 3 -3.00 -3.12 -15.41
CA GLN A 3 -1.96 -2.78 -14.46
C GLN A 3 -2.37 -3.27 -13.08
N SER A 4 -1.39 -3.54 -12.23
CA SER A 4 -1.61 -4.04 -10.88
C SER A 4 -1.47 -2.92 -9.86
N LEU A 5 -2.24 -3.02 -8.77
CA LEU A 5 -2.06 -2.13 -7.64
C LEU A 5 -2.22 -2.86 -6.32
N TYR A 6 -1.54 -2.33 -5.31
CA TYR A 6 -1.58 -2.84 -3.95
C TYR A 6 -2.12 -1.73 -3.06
N LEU A 7 -3.22 -2.03 -2.36
CA LEU A 7 -3.88 -1.07 -1.47
C LEU A 7 -3.27 -1.16 -0.08
N GLU A 8 -2.48 -0.16 0.27
CA GLU A 8 -1.92 -0.06 1.61
C GLU A 8 -3.03 0.30 2.61
N THR A 9 -2.84 -0.02 3.86
CA THR A 9 -3.88 0.04 4.91
C THR A 9 -4.56 1.40 5.04
N SER A 10 -3.83 2.51 4.81
CA SER A 10 -4.40 3.85 4.93
C SER A 10 -5.49 4.12 3.89
N VAL A 11 -5.42 3.49 2.72
CA VAL A 11 -6.45 3.65 1.68
C VAL A 11 -7.72 2.92 2.09
N VAL A 12 -7.58 1.69 2.61
CA VAL A 12 -8.72 0.94 3.14
C VAL A 12 -9.34 1.71 4.31
N GLY A 13 -8.49 2.20 5.23
CA GLY A 13 -8.92 2.97 6.39
C GLY A 13 -9.71 4.21 6.03
N ALA A 14 -9.33 4.89 4.96
CA ALA A 14 -10.01 6.11 4.52
C ALA A 14 -11.46 5.88 4.11
N TYR A 15 -11.80 4.69 3.63
CA TYR A 15 -13.13 4.37 3.10
C TYR A 15 -14.24 4.58 4.15
N LEU A 16 -13.94 4.37 5.42
CA LEU A 16 -14.91 4.52 6.51
C LEU A 16 -14.53 5.65 7.49
N ASP A 17 -13.57 6.49 7.14
CA ASP A 17 -13.08 7.51 8.04
C ASP A 17 -13.93 8.78 7.99
N ASN A 18 -14.86 8.90 8.92
CA ASN A 18 -15.74 10.08 9.03
C ASN A 18 -15.00 11.33 9.52
N GLY A 19 -13.81 11.19 10.08
CA GLY A 19 -12.99 12.32 10.52
C GLY A 19 -12.29 13.05 9.37
N GLU A 20 -12.21 12.43 8.21
CA GLU A 20 -11.59 13.00 7.01
C GLU A 20 -12.54 12.84 5.81
N PRO A 21 -13.66 13.57 5.80
CA PRO A 21 -14.73 13.32 4.82
C PRO A 21 -14.30 13.55 3.37
N PHE A 22 -13.45 14.52 3.10
CA PHE A 22 -12.96 14.76 1.74
C PHE A 22 -12.18 13.57 1.20
N ARG A 23 -11.22 13.09 2.00
CA ARG A 23 -10.39 11.93 1.65
C ARG A 23 -11.23 10.67 1.54
N ARG A 24 -12.17 10.49 2.48
CA ARG A 24 -13.09 9.36 2.44
C ARG A 24 -13.90 9.34 1.15
N ASP A 25 -14.53 10.46 0.79
CA ASP A 25 -15.41 10.55 -0.38
C ASP A 25 -14.63 10.33 -1.67
N LEU A 26 -13.42 10.86 -1.76
CA LEU A 26 -12.54 10.64 -2.91
C LEU A 26 -12.14 9.15 -3.01
N THR A 27 -11.80 8.55 -1.88
CA THR A 27 -11.42 7.13 -1.82
C THR A 27 -12.58 6.24 -2.25
N ILE A 28 -13.79 6.50 -1.74
CA ILE A 28 -14.97 5.73 -2.11
C ILE A 28 -15.24 5.84 -3.61
N ARG A 29 -15.22 7.05 -4.15
CA ARG A 29 -15.46 7.27 -5.57
C ARG A 29 -14.46 6.53 -6.43
N TRP A 30 -13.17 6.69 -6.09
CA TRP A 30 -12.10 6.01 -6.81
C TRP A 30 -12.25 4.49 -6.73
N TRP A 31 -12.53 3.96 -5.55
CA TRP A 31 -12.71 2.52 -5.32
C TRP A 31 -13.86 1.96 -6.15
N GLU A 32 -14.99 2.64 -6.10
CA GLU A 32 -16.22 2.17 -6.77
C GLU A 32 -16.13 2.25 -8.28
N HIS A 33 -15.44 3.24 -8.83
CA HIS A 33 -15.43 3.51 -10.27
C HIS A 33 -14.16 3.09 -10.99
N GLU A 34 -13.05 2.96 -10.29
CA GLU A 34 -11.75 2.78 -10.94
C GLU A 34 -11.05 1.49 -10.57
N LEU A 35 -11.30 0.95 -9.38
CA LEU A 35 -10.55 -0.20 -8.87
C LEU A 35 -10.67 -1.43 -9.79
N SER A 36 -11.84 -1.63 -10.40
CA SER A 36 -12.09 -2.77 -11.29
C SER A 36 -11.25 -2.74 -12.57
N GLU A 37 -10.68 -1.59 -12.92
CA GLU A 37 -9.81 -1.46 -14.07
C GLU A 37 -8.40 -2.01 -13.81
N TYR A 38 -8.09 -2.33 -12.56
CA TYR A 38 -6.79 -2.82 -12.14
C TYR A 38 -6.88 -4.25 -11.60
N GLN A 39 -5.75 -4.94 -11.65
CA GLN A 39 -5.58 -6.16 -10.88
C GLN A 39 -5.21 -5.74 -9.46
N SER A 40 -6.13 -5.90 -8.53
CA SER A 40 -6.04 -5.28 -7.20
C SER A 40 -5.69 -6.28 -6.11
N PHE A 41 -4.73 -5.90 -5.27
CA PHE A 41 -4.17 -6.76 -4.23
C PHE A 41 -4.28 -6.12 -2.86
N SER A 42 -4.51 -6.96 -1.86
CA SER A 42 -4.27 -6.69 -0.46
C SER A 42 -3.11 -7.58 0.01
N SER A 43 -2.88 -7.64 1.31
CA SER A 43 -1.86 -8.53 1.86
C SER A 43 -2.25 -8.97 3.26
N ILE A 44 -1.56 -10.02 3.73
CA ILE A 44 -1.72 -10.49 5.11
C ILE A 44 -1.34 -9.37 6.11
N LEU A 45 -0.41 -8.48 5.74
CA LEU A 45 -0.04 -7.36 6.59
C LEU A 45 -1.21 -6.38 6.73
N VAL A 46 -1.85 -6.00 5.63
CA VAL A 46 -3.04 -5.14 5.65
C VAL A 46 -4.13 -5.77 6.50
N GLN A 47 -4.39 -7.07 6.30
CA GLN A 47 -5.39 -7.80 7.06
C GLN A 47 -5.10 -7.73 8.56
N ARG A 48 -3.86 -7.99 8.97
CA ARG A 48 -3.46 -7.96 10.38
C ARG A 48 -3.59 -6.57 10.99
N GLU A 49 -3.24 -5.54 10.23
CA GLU A 49 -3.40 -4.16 10.70
C GLU A 49 -4.88 -3.80 10.88
N LEU A 50 -5.73 -4.20 9.95
CA LEU A 50 -7.17 -3.95 10.05
C LEU A 50 -7.84 -4.75 11.17
N GLU A 51 -7.33 -5.94 11.47
CA GLU A 51 -7.83 -6.76 12.57
C GLU A 51 -7.63 -6.11 13.94
N ARG A 52 -6.73 -5.13 14.04
CA ARG A 52 -6.49 -4.38 15.28
C ARG A 52 -7.45 -3.22 15.48
N VAL A 53 -8.24 -2.88 14.47
CA VAL A 53 -9.21 -1.79 14.54
C VAL A 53 -10.42 -2.25 15.33
N ALA A 54 -11.00 -1.34 16.15
CA ALA A 54 -12.18 -1.65 16.95
C ALA A 54 -13.43 -1.78 16.07
N GLU A 55 -14.38 -2.62 16.54
CA GLU A 55 -15.70 -2.68 15.93
C GLU A 55 -16.45 -1.36 16.13
N PRO A 56 -17.37 -0.98 15.22
CA PRO A 56 -17.84 -1.75 14.06
C PRO A 56 -16.96 -1.63 12.81
N HIS A 57 -15.96 -0.77 12.82
CA HIS A 57 -15.13 -0.51 11.63
C HIS A 57 -14.36 -1.74 11.17
N ARG A 58 -13.87 -2.53 12.11
CA ARG A 58 -13.07 -3.72 11.77
C ARG A 58 -13.81 -4.64 10.80
N THR A 59 -15.06 -4.97 11.09
CA THR A 59 -15.86 -5.86 10.22
C THR A 59 -16.03 -5.23 8.83
N GLY A 60 -16.29 -3.93 8.77
CA GLY A 60 -16.43 -3.21 7.50
C GLY A 60 -15.16 -3.24 6.67
N TYR A 61 -14.01 -3.00 7.29
CA TYR A 61 -12.72 -3.01 6.60
C TYR A 61 -12.37 -4.40 6.06
N LEU A 62 -12.56 -5.44 6.86
CA LEU A 62 -12.26 -6.80 6.42
C LEU A 62 -13.16 -7.22 5.26
N LYS A 63 -14.38 -6.74 5.23
CA LYS A 63 -15.30 -6.96 4.12
C LYS A 63 -14.81 -6.30 2.83
N LEU A 64 -14.24 -5.10 2.94
CA LEU A 64 -13.72 -4.36 1.78
C LEU A 64 -12.57 -5.09 1.10
N ILE A 65 -11.67 -5.70 1.87
CA ILE A 65 -10.49 -6.36 1.31
C ILE A 65 -10.76 -7.81 0.90
N LYS A 66 -11.87 -8.39 1.31
CA LYS A 66 -12.17 -9.80 1.04
C LYS A 66 -12.13 -10.17 -0.44
N PRO A 67 -12.65 -9.35 -1.38
CA PRO A 67 -12.58 -9.68 -2.81
C PRO A 67 -11.20 -9.54 -3.43
N LEU A 68 -10.25 -8.91 -2.73
CA LEU A 68 -8.91 -8.66 -3.26
C LEU A 68 -8.03 -9.89 -3.06
N GLU A 69 -7.10 -10.10 -4.00
CA GLU A 69 -6.12 -11.16 -3.83
C GLU A 69 -5.19 -10.79 -2.68
N ASN A 70 -4.97 -11.74 -1.77
CA ASN A 70 -4.23 -11.50 -0.52
C ASN A 70 -2.81 -12.01 -0.65
N LEU A 71 -1.82 -11.09 -0.67
CA LEU A 71 -0.41 -11.42 -0.82
C LEU A 71 0.19 -11.84 0.52
N GLU A 72 1.05 -12.87 0.47
CA GLU A 72 1.68 -13.42 1.66
C GLU A 72 2.98 -12.66 2.02
N LEU A 73 3.31 -12.67 3.32
CA LEU A 73 4.57 -12.17 3.83
C LEU A 73 5.60 -13.30 3.80
N VAL A 74 6.27 -13.43 2.67
CA VAL A 74 7.33 -14.43 2.53
C VAL A 74 8.65 -13.90 3.10
N GLU A 75 9.61 -14.80 3.33
CA GLU A 75 10.89 -14.43 3.92
C GLU A 75 11.63 -13.35 3.11
N GLU A 76 11.59 -13.45 1.79
CA GLU A 76 12.25 -12.49 0.90
C GLU A 76 11.71 -11.07 1.08
N VAL A 77 10.42 -10.92 1.39
CA VAL A 77 9.82 -9.63 1.69
C VAL A 77 10.41 -9.05 2.98
N ALA A 78 10.55 -9.88 4.02
CA ALA A 78 11.12 -9.45 5.29
C ALA A 78 12.58 -9.03 5.11
N ILE A 79 13.35 -9.80 4.34
CA ILE A 79 14.75 -9.49 4.07
C ILE A 79 14.87 -8.16 3.31
N LEU A 80 14.02 -7.92 2.34
CA LEU A 80 14.02 -6.68 1.58
C LEU A 80 13.69 -5.48 2.48
N ALA A 81 12.69 -5.61 3.34
CA ALA A 81 12.33 -4.56 4.29
C ALA A 81 13.47 -4.26 5.26
N ASP A 82 14.14 -5.29 5.76
CA ASP A 82 15.32 -5.13 6.61
C ASP A 82 16.44 -4.39 5.88
N GLY A 83 16.60 -4.64 4.60
CA GLY A 83 17.55 -3.91 3.76
C GLY A 83 17.25 -2.43 3.68
N TYR A 84 15.99 -2.05 3.53
CA TYR A 84 15.59 -0.63 3.55
C TYR A 84 15.95 0.03 4.87
N ILE A 85 15.73 -0.66 5.99
CA ILE A 85 16.05 -0.14 7.32
C ILE A 85 17.55 -0.01 7.49
N ALA A 86 18.31 -1.03 7.09
CA ALA A 86 19.78 -1.02 7.21
C ALA A 86 20.40 0.13 6.43
N ARG A 87 19.80 0.54 5.31
CA ARG A 87 20.28 1.67 4.50
C ARG A 87 19.70 3.01 4.95
N GLY A 88 18.91 3.04 6.03
CA GLY A 88 18.33 4.26 6.55
C GLY A 88 17.21 4.86 5.71
N ILE A 89 16.62 4.09 4.78
CA ILE A 89 15.49 4.56 3.97
C ILE A 89 14.25 4.69 4.86
N PHE A 90 14.06 3.73 5.77
CA PHE A 90 13.04 3.76 6.81
C PHE A 90 13.68 3.60 8.17
N HIS A 91 13.21 4.36 9.16
CA HIS A 91 13.57 4.11 10.55
C HIS A 91 12.92 2.80 11.02
N ARG A 92 13.58 2.07 11.92
CA ARG A 92 13.09 0.78 12.41
C ARG A 92 11.68 0.83 12.98
N LYS A 93 11.29 1.94 13.60
CA LYS A 93 9.92 2.09 14.13
C LYS A 93 8.85 2.13 13.02
N PHE A 94 9.25 2.33 11.78
CA PHE A 94 8.36 2.33 10.61
C PHE A 94 8.51 1.07 9.78
N ILE A 95 8.78 -0.06 10.44
CA ILE A 95 8.97 -1.35 9.75
C ILE A 95 7.74 -1.74 8.93
N ALA A 96 6.53 -1.38 9.38
CA ALA A 96 5.31 -1.67 8.63
C ALA A 96 5.32 -0.98 7.27
N ASP A 97 5.74 0.28 7.21
CA ASP A 97 5.86 1.01 5.94
C ASP A 97 6.88 0.36 5.02
N ALA A 98 8.03 -0.04 5.57
CA ALA A 98 9.06 -0.75 4.81
C ALA A 98 8.52 -2.07 4.25
N LEU A 99 7.74 -2.80 5.04
CA LEU A 99 7.14 -4.06 4.61
C LEU A 99 6.13 -3.85 3.48
N HIS A 100 5.31 -2.81 3.53
CA HIS A 100 4.38 -2.51 2.44
C HIS A 100 5.11 -2.26 1.12
N VAL A 101 6.20 -1.50 1.17
CA VAL A 101 7.02 -1.25 -0.02
C VAL A 101 7.67 -2.54 -0.50
N ALA A 102 8.18 -3.36 0.42
CA ALA A 102 8.82 -4.62 0.08
C ALA A 102 7.84 -5.60 -0.57
N ILE A 103 6.59 -5.65 -0.09
CA ILE A 103 5.54 -6.48 -0.70
C ILE A 103 5.33 -6.07 -2.15
N ALA A 104 5.09 -4.79 -2.38
CA ALA A 104 4.83 -4.30 -3.74
C ALA A 104 6.04 -4.52 -4.66
N SER A 105 7.24 -4.40 -4.14
CA SER A 105 8.49 -4.61 -4.89
C SER A 105 8.70 -6.07 -5.24
N TYR A 106 8.54 -6.96 -4.28
CA TYR A 106 8.74 -8.39 -4.46
C TYR A 106 7.75 -8.99 -5.45
N TYR A 107 6.46 -8.62 -5.31
CA TYR A 107 5.40 -9.15 -6.17
C TYR A 107 5.25 -8.38 -7.48
N LYS A 108 6.13 -7.43 -7.76
CA LYS A 108 6.18 -6.66 -9.02
C LYS A 108 4.87 -5.93 -9.29
N ILE A 109 4.34 -5.28 -8.28
CA ILE A 109 3.11 -4.49 -8.37
C ILE A 109 3.43 -3.12 -9.01
N ASP A 110 2.63 -2.71 -9.98
CA ASP A 110 2.85 -1.45 -10.68
C ASP A 110 2.68 -0.24 -9.77
N TYR A 111 1.60 -0.21 -8.98
CA TYR A 111 1.30 0.92 -8.09
C TYR A 111 1.09 0.48 -6.66
N LEU A 112 1.82 1.12 -5.74
CA LEU A 112 1.53 1.06 -4.31
C LEU A 112 0.68 2.29 -3.99
N VAL A 113 -0.59 2.07 -3.63
CA VAL A 113 -1.54 3.15 -3.39
C VAL A 113 -1.64 3.40 -1.89
N THR A 114 -1.38 4.63 -1.48
CA THR A 114 -1.35 5.01 -0.06
C THR A 114 -1.76 6.46 0.13
N TRP A 115 -2.36 6.78 1.29
CA TRP A 115 -2.58 8.15 1.72
C TRP A 115 -1.42 8.67 2.60
N ASN A 116 -0.44 7.83 2.88
CA ASN A 116 0.67 8.18 3.77
C ASN A 116 1.75 8.96 3.02
N PHE A 117 1.54 10.26 2.83
CA PHE A 117 2.45 11.13 2.07
C PHE A 117 3.82 11.23 2.70
N GLY A 118 3.88 11.44 4.02
CA GLY A 118 5.13 11.74 4.70
C GLY A 118 6.09 10.56 4.73
N HIS A 119 5.55 9.36 4.84
CA HIS A 119 6.36 8.15 5.05
C HIS A 119 6.56 7.34 3.77
N LEU A 120 5.59 7.31 2.87
CA LEU A 120 5.66 6.46 1.69
C LEU A 120 5.68 7.23 0.37
N ALA A 121 4.86 8.26 0.23
CA ALA A 121 4.64 8.90 -1.07
C ALA A 121 5.53 10.12 -1.34
N ASN A 122 6.59 10.38 -0.53
CA ASN A 122 7.46 11.51 -0.82
C ASN A 122 8.50 11.16 -1.89
N VAL A 123 8.82 12.16 -2.71
CA VAL A 123 9.68 12.00 -3.89
C VAL A 123 11.08 11.52 -3.54
N ARG A 124 11.66 12.08 -2.47
CA ARG A 124 13.03 11.72 -2.06
C ARG A 124 13.12 10.27 -1.64
N LYS A 125 12.16 9.82 -0.85
CA LYS A 125 12.13 8.43 -0.39
C LYS A 125 11.92 7.47 -1.55
N GLN A 126 11.02 7.80 -2.48
CA GLN A 126 10.80 6.98 -3.66
C GLN A 126 12.08 6.84 -4.50
N ALA A 127 12.85 7.91 -4.65
CA ALA A 127 14.11 7.85 -5.38
C ALA A 127 15.10 6.89 -4.71
N ARG A 128 15.18 6.92 -3.38
CA ARG A 128 16.07 6.03 -2.62
C ARG A 128 15.64 4.58 -2.72
N ILE A 129 14.33 4.32 -2.66
CA ILE A 129 13.77 2.97 -2.83
C ILE A 129 14.12 2.45 -4.23
N LYS A 130 13.93 3.26 -5.25
CA LYS A 130 14.22 2.87 -6.63
C LYS A 130 15.70 2.51 -6.81
N LEU A 131 16.59 3.31 -6.24
CA LEU A 131 18.03 3.05 -6.28
C LEU A 131 18.36 1.72 -5.62
N PHE A 132 17.83 1.50 -4.42
CA PHE A 132 18.05 0.26 -3.68
C PHE A 132 17.51 -0.95 -4.46
N ASN A 133 16.28 -0.87 -4.92
CA ASN A 133 15.63 -1.98 -5.64
C ASN A 133 16.38 -2.33 -6.92
N THR A 134 16.80 -1.32 -7.67
CA THR A 134 17.56 -1.53 -8.90
C THR A 134 18.87 -2.27 -8.63
N ALA A 135 19.60 -1.85 -7.60
CA ALA A 135 20.85 -2.49 -7.22
C ALA A 135 20.65 -3.92 -6.72
N ALA A 136 19.53 -4.18 -6.04
CA ALA A 136 19.21 -5.48 -5.48
C ALA A 136 18.47 -6.41 -6.46
N GLY A 137 18.13 -5.92 -7.65
CA GLY A 137 17.44 -6.71 -8.66
C GLY A 137 15.93 -6.82 -8.47
N PHE A 138 15.33 -5.87 -7.74
CA PHE A 138 13.88 -5.86 -7.51
C PHE A 138 13.17 -4.82 -8.37
N PHE A 139 11.90 -5.11 -8.67
CA PHE A 139 11.00 -4.19 -9.33
C PHE A 139 10.70 -2.99 -8.41
N SER A 140 10.55 -1.80 -9.00
CA SER A 140 10.24 -0.59 -8.23
C SER A 140 8.80 -0.16 -8.52
N PRO A 141 7.89 -0.33 -7.54
CA PRO A 141 6.52 0.16 -7.70
C PRO A 141 6.50 1.69 -7.71
N VAL A 142 5.53 2.27 -8.40
CA VAL A 142 5.26 3.70 -8.30
C VAL A 142 4.34 3.92 -7.10
N ILE A 143 4.76 4.76 -6.15
CA ILE A 143 3.99 5.03 -4.94
C ILE A 143 3.13 6.26 -5.18
N VAL A 144 1.82 6.10 -5.11
CA VAL A 144 0.86 7.16 -5.45
C VAL A 144 -0.28 7.20 -4.45
N THR A 145 -1.03 8.31 -4.47
CA THR A 145 -2.31 8.40 -3.76
C THR A 145 -3.44 8.13 -4.74
N PRO A 146 -4.66 7.82 -4.24
CA PRO A 146 -5.80 7.58 -5.13
C PRO A 146 -6.07 8.74 -6.09
N GLU A 147 -5.82 9.99 -5.68
CA GLU A 147 -6.08 11.15 -6.55
C GLU A 147 -5.23 11.15 -7.82
N PHE A 148 -4.04 10.52 -7.80
CA PHE A 148 -3.21 10.41 -9.00
C PHE A 148 -3.72 9.38 -9.99
N LEU A 149 -4.63 8.53 -9.57
CA LEU A 149 -5.18 7.46 -10.39
C LEU A 149 -6.62 7.75 -10.85
N VAL A 150 -7.19 8.87 -10.42
CA VAL A 150 -8.54 9.26 -10.82
C VAL A 150 -8.50 9.77 -12.26
N HIS A 151 -9.38 9.23 -13.10
CA HIS A 151 -9.52 9.70 -14.47
C HIS A 151 -10.30 11.02 -14.50
N SER A 152 -9.80 11.97 -15.25
CA SER A 152 -10.43 13.28 -15.43
C SER A 152 -11.61 13.20 -16.39
#